data_67df347ab0920f44a8088029bb77cddb
#
_entry.id   67df347ab0920f44a8088029bb77cddb
#
_cell.length_a   1.000
_cell.length_b   1.000
_cell.length_c   1.000
_cell.angle_alpha   90.00
_cell.angle_beta   90.00
_cell.angle_gamma   90.00
#
_symmetry.space_group_name_H-M   'P 1'
#
loop_
_entity.id
_entity.type
_entity.pdbx_description
1 polymer ?
#
loop_
_entity_poly.entity_id
_entity_poly.type
_entity_poly.pdbx_seq_one_letter_code
_entity_poly.pdbx_strand_id
1 'polypeptide(L)'
;MKSPFQTRTPSFDAAAIHETIQRALTAAGLDTGTGPMQGVTETIRRALAAGGITQPAQRFDRDAAIDVEARTVPPRDDGPVAPDRDPPIGEAPPPGRFESCEFGNRAGTRAYKLYVPAAPTDGPRAIVVMLHGCTQSADDFAAGTRMNRLAEAHGFLVVYPEQAAHANPSKCWSWFKPQDQVRDAGEPSLIAGIVREVAQRHDADPRRVFVAGLSAGAAMALVLGETYPELFAGVGVHSGLPYGSAHDVPSALAAMKGGRSGLPGLASTPDAGARPRRSATQAVPVIVFHGDRDHTVQQTNAALIVQQAQAAHMAQSGGLALRVSTHEGIAPGGRRYSRAVHANAAGQACIESWTLQGAGHAWSGGHASGSYTDGAGPDASAEMVRFFLAIPRAGSA
;
A
#
# COMPACT_ATOMS: atom_id res chain seq x y z
N MET A 1 -61.21 -13.91 8.17
CA MET A 1 -59.98 -13.42 8.86
C MET A 1 -58.83 -14.35 8.50
N LYS A 2 -57.94 -13.99 7.62
CA LYS A 2 -56.73 -14.75 7.27
C LYS A 2 -55.53 -13.88 7.58
N SER A 3 -54.68 -14.36 8.46
CA SER A 3 -53.42 -13.77 8.94
C SER A 3 -52.24 -14.19 8.05
N PRO A 4 -50.98 -13.79 8.28
CA PRO A 4 -50.29 -12.78 7.52
C PRO A 4 -49.06 -13.36 6.78
N PHE A 5 -48.44 -12.49 6.00
CA PHE A 5 -47.18 -12.67 5.28
C PHE A 5 -46.03 -13.15 6.21
N GLN A 6 -45.48 -14.33 5.89
CA GLN A 6 -44.17 -14.76 6.36
C GLN A 6 -43.12 -14.27 5.34
N THR A 7 -42.29 -13.31 5.74
CA THR A 7 -41.09 -12.91 5.02
C THR A 7 -40.05 -14.01 5.16
N ARG A 8 -39.76 -14.71 4.06
CA ARG A 8 -38.61 -15.59 3.94
C ARG A 8 -37.35 -14.75 3.83
N THR A 9 -36.49 -14.80 4.84
CA THR A 9 -35.08 -14.37 4.74
C THR A 9 -34.35 -15.29 3.76
N PRO A 10 -33.59 -14.75 2.78
CA PRO A 10 -32.77 -15.60 1.91
C PRO A 10 -31.65 -16.22 2.74
N SER A 11 -31.61 -17.55 2.82
CA SER A 11 -30.47 -18.29 3.37
C SER A 11 -29.33 -18.22 2.37
N PHE A 12 -28.23 -17.57 2.73
CA PHE A 12 -27.00 -17.60 1.95
C PHE A 12 -26.34 -18.98 2.10
N ASP A 13 -26.16 -19.68 0.99
CA ASP A 13 -25.46 -20.96 0.95
C ASP A 13 -23.95 -20.74 0.92
N ALA A 14 -23.33 -20.85 2.09
CA ALA A 14 -21.88 -20.69 2.27
C ALA A 14 -21.06 -21.72 1.47
N ALA A 15 -21.60 -22.91 1.19
CA ALA A 15 -20.94 -23.95 0.41
C ALA A 15 -20.86 -23.55 -1.06
N ALA A 16 -21.89 -22.96 -1.63
CA ALA A 16 -21.91 -22.48 -3.01
C ALA A 16 -20.91 -21.30 -3.22
N ILE A 17 -20.76 -20.43 -2.23
CA ILE A 17 -19.79 -19.33 -2.27
C ILE A 17 -18.35 -19.89 -2.23
N HIS A 18 -18.09 -20.85 -1.33
CA HIS A 18 -16.77 -21.47 -1.21
C HIS A 18 -16.37 -22.20 -2.50
N GLU A 19 -17.26 -22.97 -3.09
CA GLU A 19 -17.03 -23.67 -4.36
C GLU A 19 -16.79 -22.71 -5.53
N THR A 20 -17.48 -21.58 -5.55
CA THR A 20 -17.29 -20.53 -6.55
C THR A 20 -15.91 -19.88 -6.42
N ILE A 21 -15.47 -19.60 -5.20
CA ILE A 21 -14.12 -19.03 -4.91
C ILE A 21 -13.03 -20.04 -5.29
N GLN A 22 -13.17 -21.31 -4.92
CA GLN A 22 -12.21 -22.36 -5.27
C GLN A 22 -12.10 -22.52 -6.80
N ARG A 23 -13.23 -22.56 -7.51
CA ARG A 23 -13.27 -22.67 -8.96
C ARG A 23 -12.63 -21.47 -9.66
N ALA A 24 -12.84 -20.27 -9.13
CA ALA A 24 -12.20 -19.05 -9.63
C ALA A 24 -10.67 -19.04 -9.41
N LEU A 25 -10.19 -19.52 -8.27
CA LEU A 25 -8.77 -19.63 -7.95
C LEU A 25 -8.07 -20.68 -8.83
N THR A 26 -8.70 -21.83 -9.03
CA THR A 26 -8.19 -22.90 -9.92
C THR A 26 -8.18 -22.44 -11.39
N ALA A 27 -9.21 -21.75 -11.85
CA ALA A 27 -9.26 -21.18 -13.21
C ALA A 27 -8.22 -20.09 -13.44
N ALA A 28 -7.75 -19.43 -12.37
CA ALA A 28 -6.66 -18.48 -12.40
C ALA A 28 -5.26 -19.12 -12.30
N GLY A 29 -5.16 -20.47 -12.31
CA GLY A 29 -3.89 -21.20 -12.21
C GLY A 29 -3.22 -21.13 -10.83
N LEU A 30 -3.99 -20.81 -9.79
CA LEU A 30 -3.50 -20.73 -8.43
C LEU A 30 -3.74 -22.07 -7.72
N ASP A 31 -2.67 -22.80 -7.42
CA ASP A 31 -2.74 -24.03 -6.63
C ASP A 31 -3.11 -23.66 -5.17
N THR A 32 -4.25 -24.16 -4.70
CA THR A 32 -4.76 -23.93 -3.35
C THR A 32 -4.25 -24.94 -2.32
N GLY A 33 -3.44 -25.93 -2.75
CA GLY A 33 -2.99 -27.07 -1.95
C GLY A 33 -1.64 -26.89 -1.25
N THR A 34 -0.71 -26.13 -1.83
CA THR A 34 0.67 -26.00 -1.30
C THR A 34 1.27 -24.62 -1.64
N GLY A 35 1.96 -23.99 -0.68
CA GLY A 35 2.70 -22.73 -0.91
C GLY A 35 2.17 -21.50 -0.16
N PRO A 36 2.66 -20.29 -0.48
CA PRO A 36 2.35 -19.04 0.23
C PRO A 36 0.86 -18.67 0.30
N MET A 37 0.02 -19.30 -0.54
CA MET A 37 -1.43 -19.08 -0.60
C MET A 37 -2.23 -19.80 0.50
N GLN A 38 -1.63 -20.76 1.21
CA GLN A 38 -2.30 -21.41 2.36
C GLN A 38 -2.74 -20.41 3.42
N GLY A 39 -1.92 -19.40 3.68
CA GLY A 39 -2.25 -18.34 4.63
C GLY A 39 -3.48 -17.52 4.25
N VAL A 40 -3.71 -17.28 2.96
CA VAL A 40 -4.86 -16.52 2.46
C VAL A 40 -6.14 -17.34 2.59
N THR A 41 -6.11 -18.62 2.22
CA THR A 41 -7.26 -19.53 2.33
C THR A 41 -7.67 -19.75 3.78
N GLU A 42 -6.68 -19.88 4.68
CA GLU A 42 -6.92 -20.02 6.12
C GLU A 42 -7.48 -18.73 6.74
N THR A 43 -7.02 -17.57 6.29
CA THR A 43 -7.53 -16.27 6.75
C THR A 43 -8.97 -16.05 6.31
N ILE A 44 -9.34 -16.43 5.08
CA ILE A 44 -10.72 -16.38 4.57
C ILE A 44 -11.61 -17.34 5.38
N ARG A 45 -11.14 -18.56 5.67
CA ARG A 45 -11.88 -19.55 6.49
C ARG A 45 -12.12 -19.03 7.90
N ARG A 46 -11.12 -18.40 8.52
CA ARG A 46 -11.21 -17.83 9.87
C ARG A 46 -12.17 -16.63 9.92
N ALA A 47 -12.17 -15.80 8.88
CA ALA A 47 -13.11 -14.68 8.76
C ALA A 47 -14.57 -15.14 8.59
N LEU A 48 -14.81 -16.22 7.82
CA LEU A 48 -16.13 -16.82 7.66
C LEU A 48 -16.63 -17.50 8.97
N ALA A 49 -15.72 -18.14 9.70
CA ALA A 49 -16.04 -18.74 11.02
C ALA A 49 -16.38 -17.69 12.08
N ALA A 50 -15.67 -16.55 12.09
CA ALA A 50 -15.95 -15.43 12.97
C ALA A 50 -17.27 -14.72 12.65
N GLY A 51 -17.77 -14.86 11.41
CA GLY A 51 -19.09 -14.37 10.98
C GLY A 51 -20.26 -15.29 11.35
N GLY A 52 -20.04 -16.37 12.12
CA GLY A 52 -21.09 -17.29 12.57
C GLY A 52 -21.51 -18.36 11.56
N ILE A 53 -20.74 -18.58 10.50
CA ILE A 53 -21.00 -19.56 9.46
C ILE A 53 -20.16 -20.82 9.74
N THR A 54 -20.70 -21.78 10.52
CA THR A 54 -20.05 -23.05 10.85
C THR A 54 -20.38 -24.12 9.82
N GLN A 55 -19.35 -24.80 9.30
CA GLN A 55 -19.51 -26.00 8.49
C GLN A 55 -19.64 -27.27 9.37
N PRO A 56 -20.44 -28.27 8.96
CA PRO A 56 -20.39 -29.61 9.56
C PRO A 56 -19.11 -30.32 9.11
N ALA A 57 -18.42 -30.96 10.07
CA ALA A 57 -17.20 -31.70 9.86
C ALA A 57 -17.44 -32.92 8.95
N GLN A 58 -16.84 -32.95 7.76
CA GLN A 58 -16.70 -34.16 6.97
C GLN A 58 -15.48 -34.96 7.47
N ARG A 59 -15.73 -36.21 7.88
CA ARG A 59 -14.70 -37.18 8.19
C ARG A 59 -14.02 -37.61 6.88
N PHE A 60 -12.73 -37.38 6.77
CA PHE A 60 -11.90 -37.99 5.75
C PHE A 60 -11.41 -39.37 6.21
N ASP A 61 -11.74 -40.38 5.42
CA ASP A 61 -11.28 -41.74 5.59
C ASP A 61 -9.77 -41.81 5.27
N ARG A 62 -8.99 -42.36 6.21
CA ARG A 62 -7.54 -42.52 6.09
C ARG A 62 -7.23 -43.95 5.62
N ASP A 63 -7.47 -44.30 4.39
CA ASP A 63 -6.87 -45.50 3.81
C ASP A 63 -7.00 -45.47 2.27
N ALA A 64 -6.05 -44.76 1.66
CA ALA A 64 -5.68 -44.96 0.28
C ALA A 64 -4.19 -44.68 0.13
N ALA A 65 -3.39 -45.72 0.27
CA ALA A 65 -1.96 -45.69 -0.04
C ALA A 65 -1.80 -45.53 -1.57
N ILE A 66 -1.13 -44.50 -2.02
CA ILE A 66 -0.67 -44.36 -3.40
C ILE A 66 0.82 -44.66 -3.38
N ASP A 67 1.19 -45.79 -4.04
CA ASP A 67 2.58 -46.15 -4.30
C ASP A 67 3.21 -45.14 -5.26
N VAL A 68 4.23 -44.45 -4.82
CA VAL A 68 5.07 -43.57 -5.65
C VAL A 68 6.40 -44.27 -5.85
N GLU A 69 6.65 -44.82 -7.04
CA GLU A 69 7.98 -45.31 -7.43
C GLU A 69 9.00 -44.18 -7.40
N ALA A 70 9.98 -44.31 -6.52
CA ALA A 70 11.13 -43.40 -6.43
C ALA A 70 12.09 -43.62 -7.61
N ARG A 71 12.12 -42.71 -8.57
CA ARG A 71 13.18 -42.62 -9.57
C ARG A 71 14.45 -42.07 -8.93
N THR A 72 15.46 -42.91 -8.81
CA THR A 72 16.82 -42.53 -8.45
C THR A 72 17.45 -41.66 -9.53
N VAL A 73 17.79 -40.43 -9.18
CA VAL A 73 18.61 -39.52 -10.00
C VAL A 73 20.08 -39.85 -9.68
N PRO A 74 20.97 -40.01 -10.69
CA PRO A 74 22.38 -40.26 -10.46
C PRO A 74 23.06 -39.04 -9.81
N PRO A 75 24.12 -39.25 -8.99
CA PRO A 75 24.82 -38.17 -8.29
C PRO A 75 25.46 -37.21 -9.29
N ARG A 76 25.26 -35.91 -9.08
CA ARG A 76 25.99 -34.87 -9.79
C ARG A 76 27.39 -34.75 -9.21
N ASP A 77 28.36 -34.66 -10.11
CA ASP A 77 29.77 -34.41 -9.82
C ASP A 77 29.90 -33.04 -9.13
N ASP A 78 30.26 -33.03 -7.86
CA ASP A 78 30.46 -31.82 -7.07
C ASP A 78 31.85 -31.27 -7.37
N GLY A 79 31.88 -30.28 -8.26
CA GLY A 79 33.05 -29.40 -8.38
C GLY A 79 33.30 -28.65 -7.07
N PRO A 80 34.50 -28.08 -6.84
CA PRO A 80 34.91 -27.53 -5.56
C PRO A 80 33.94 -26.44 -5.09
N VAL A 81 33.33 -26.66 -3.90
CA VAL A 81 32.48 -25.72 -3.20
C VAL A 81 33.29 -24.47 -2.91
N ALA A 82 32.88 -23.34 -3.50
CA ALA A 82 33.40 -22.04 -3.09
C ALA A 82 33.13 -21.82 -1.60
N PRO A 83 34.09 -21.21 -0.86
CA PRO A 83 33.90 -21.01 0.58
C PRO A 83 32.63 -20.22 0.83
N ASP A 84 31.82 -20.72 1.77
CA ASP A 84 30.65 -20.04 2.34
C ASP A 84 31.02 -18.57 2.63
N ARG A 85 30.41 -17.66 1.87
CA ARG A 85 30.43 -16.26 2.27
C ARG A 85 29.49 -16.18 3.46
N ASP A 86 30.05 -15.87 4.63
CA ASP A 86 29.28 -15.49 5.80
C ASP A 86 28.14 -14.54 5.37
N PRO A 87 26.90 -14.74 5.86
CA PRO A 87 25.82 -13.79 5.59
C PRO A 87 26.30 -12.40 6.00
N PRO A 88 26.02 -11.35 5.24
CA PRO A 88 26.50 -10.02 5.55
C PRO A 88 26.11 -9.69 6.99
N ILE A 89 27.11 -9.39 7.83
CA ILE A 89 26.96 -8.96 9.22
C ILE A 89 25.84 -7.91 9.22
N GLY A 90 24.76 -8.17 9.94
CA GLY A 90 23.58 -7.34 9.97
C GLY A 90 23.99 -5.88 10.19
N GLU A 91 23.68 -5.04 9.24
CA GLU A 91 24.02 -3.62 9.27
C GLU A 91 23.46 -3.02 10.57
N ALA A 92 24.29 -2.33 11.35
CA ALA A 92 23.89 -1.77 12.65
C ALA A 92 22.63 -0.88 12.50
N PRO A 93 21.68 -0.92 13.45
CA PRO A 93 20.50 -0.07 13.39
C PRO A 93 20.91 1.41 13.40
N PRO A 94 20.10 2.30 12.78
CA PRO A 94 20.36 3.73 12.84
C PRO A 94 20.42 4.23 14.29
N PRO A 95 21.28 5.21 14.60
CA PRO A 95 21.58 5.63 15.99
C PRO A 95 20.44 6.46 16.66
N GLY A 96 19.42 6.85 15.92
CA GLY A 96 18.28 7.59 16.43
C GLY A 96 17.37 6.78 17.36
N ARG A 97 16.37 7.46 17.93
CA ARG A 97 15.37 6.82 18.80
C ARG A 97 14.17 6.35 18.00
N PHE A 98 13.76 5.12 18.23
CA PHE A 98 12.56 4.52 17.63
C PHE A 98 11.53 4.21 18.71
N GLU A 99 10.61 5.13 18.94
CA GLU A 99 9.71 5.17 20.08
C GLU A 99 8.33 4.60 19.74
N SER A 100 7.70 3.89 20.70
CA SER A 100 6.30 3.47 20.60
C SER A 100 5.42 4.54 21.22
N CYS A 101 4.41 4.97 20.50
CA CYS A 101 3.47 6.01 20.88
C CYS A 101 2.03 5.57 20.59
N GLU A 102 1.07 6.31 21.11
CA GLU A 102 -0.35 6.12 20.85
C GLU A 102 -1.05 7.48 20.70
N PHE A 103 -1.99 7.58 19.80
CA PHE A 103 -2.85 8.72 19.60
C PHE A 103 -4.32 8.31 19.58
N GLY A 104 -5.20 9.13 20.15
CA GLY A 104 -6.64 8.88 20.15
C GLY A 104 -7.47 10.11 19.81
N ASN A 105 -8.56 9.90 19.09
CA ASN A 105 -9.61 10.88 18.85
C ASN A 105 -10.99 10.21 18.81
N ARG A 106 -12.02 10.90 18.32
CA ARG A 106 -13.40 10.36 18.23
C ARG A 106 -13.53 9.13 17.32
N ALA A 107 -12.59 8.94 16.38
CA ALA A 107 -12.59 7.78 15.49
C ALA A 107 -11.93 6.54 16.12
N GLY A 108 -11.32 6.66 17.31
CA GLY A 108 -10.68 5.59 18.05
C GLY A 108 -9.25 5.92 18.46
N THR A 109 -8.46 4.88 18.69
CA THR A 109 -7.03 4.97 19.01
C THR A 109 -6.18 4.28 17.94
N ARG A 110 -4.92 4.76 17.79
CA ARG A 110 -3.91 4.15 16.91
C ARG A 110 -2.54 4.21 17.58
N ALA A 111 -1.92 3.04 17.69
CA ALA A 111 -0.50 2.97 17.98
C ALA A 111 0.30 3.47 16.77
N TYR A 112 1.45 4.06 17.03
CA TYR A 112 2.41 4.42 16.00
C TYR A 112 3.84 4.33 16.54
N LYS A 113 4.79 4.13 15.64
CA LYS A 113 6.21 4.28 15.94
C LYS A 113 6.70 5.62 15.40
N LEU A 114 7.56 6.28 16.19
CA LEU A 114 8.21 7.51 15.80
C LEU A 114 9.72 7.31 15.79
N TYR A 115 10.34 7.58 14.64
CA TYR A 115 11.79 7.64 14.54
C TYR A 115 12.26 9.09 14.60
N VAL A 116 13.14 9.38 15.56
CA VAL A 116 13.78 10.68 15.76
C VAL A 116 15.28 10.51 15.49
N PRO A 117 15.84 11.14 14.41
CA PRO A 117 17.25 11.05 14.11
C PRO A 117 18.13 11.57 15.25
N ALA A 118 19.31 10.96 15.44
CA ALA A 118 20.29 11.39 16.42
C ALA A 118 20.97 12.71 16.02
N ALA A 119 21.16 12.92 14.71
CA ALA A 119 21.82 14.14 14.21
C ALA A 119 21.00 15.40 14.54
N PRO A 120 21.62 16.45 15.10
CA PRO A 120 20.97 17.74 15.26
C PRO A 120 20.63 18.36 13.90
N THR A 121 19.66 19.25 13.85
CA THR A 121 19.32 20.03 12.64
C THR A 121 19.28 21.52 12.98
N ASP A 122 19.62 22.34 12.00
CA ASP A 122 19.63 23.80 12.14
C ASP A 122 18.24 24.44 12.00
N GLY A 123 17.16 23.67 12.08
CA GLY A 123 15.79 24.18 11.95
C GLY A 123 14.72 23.09 12.03
N PRO A 124 13.44 23.49 11.84
CA PRO A 124 12.31 22.56 11.90
C PRO A 124 12.46 21.39 10.92
N ARG A 125 12.24 20.17 11.41
CA ARG A 125 12.38 18.92 10.65
C ARG A 125 11.17 18.68 9.75
N ALA A 126 11.40 18.09 8.58
CA ALA A 126 10.32 17.50 7.82
C ALA A 126 9.78 16.24 8.51
N ILE A 127 8.56 15.82 8.15
CA ILE A 127 7.95 14.56 8.59
C ILE A 127 7.67 13.70 7.36
N VAL A 128 8.04 12.41 7.41
CA VAL A 128 7.61 11.39 6.45
C VAL A 128 6.75 10.38 7.19
N VAL A 129 5.50 10.25 6.78
CA VAL A 129 4.57 9.24 7.30
C VAL A 129 4.64 8.01 6.42
N MET A 130 4.85 6.83 7.03
CA MET A 130 5.03 5.56 6.35
C MET A 130 3.89 4.59 6.71
N LEU A 131 3.02 4.28 5.76
CA LEU A 131 1.84 3.42 5.93
C LEU A 131 2.10 2.02 5.38
N HIS A 132 2.16 1.05 6.26
CA HIS A 132 2.44 -0.35 5.91
C HIS A 132 1.32 -0.99 5.07
N GLY A 133 1.64 -2.08 4.36
CA GLY A 133 0.67 -2.93 3.67
C GLY A 133 -0.09 -3.85 4.64
N CYS A 134 -1.08 -4.57 4.09
CA CYS A 134 -1.81 -5.59 4.87
C CYS A 134 -0.85 -6.60 5.50
N THR A 135 -1.20 -7.11 6.68
CA THR A 135 -0.44 -8.10 7.48
C THR A 135 0.89 -7.64 8.07
N GLN A 136 1.37 -6.46 7.67
CA GLN A 136 2.62 -5.90 8.21
C GLN A 136 2.41 -5.21 9.58
N SER A 137 3.51 -4.82 10.20
CA SER A 137 3.58 -3.93 11.36
C SER A 137 4.44 -2.70 11.04
N ALA A 138 4.42 -1.72 11.94
CA ALA A 138 5.30 -0.56 11.86
C ALA A 138 6.79 -0.96 11.85
N ASP A 139 7.19 -1.91 12.71
CA ASP A 139 8.57 -2.42 12.79
C ASP A 139 9.00 -3.14 11.51
N ASP A 140 8.14 -4.04 10.98
CA ASP A 140 8.40 -4.76 9.74
C ASP A 140 8.57 -3.82 8.56
N PHE A 141 7.69 -2.82 8.44
CA PHE A 141 7.75 -1.84 7.35
C PHE A 141 8.95 -0.90 7.47
N ALA A 142 9.32 -0.48 8.69
CA ALA A 142 10.52 0.31 8.94
C ALA A 142 11.79 -0.45 8.56
N ALA A 143 11.87 -1.74 8.92
CA ALA A 143 12.98 -2.62 8.58
C ALA A 143 13.10 -2.84 7.07
N GLY A 144 11.97 -3.11 6.40
CA GLY A 144 11.93 -3.37 4.97
C GLY A 144 12.23 -2.15 4.11
N THR A 145 11.69 -0.99 4.46
CA THR A 145 11.86 0.26 3.69
C THR A 145 13.18 0.97 3.99
N ARG A 146 13.81 0.71 5.14
CA ARG A 146 15.01 1.41 5.63
C ARG A 146 14.84 2.92 5.72
N MET A 147 13.63 3.45 5.82
CA MET A 147 13.36 4.88 5.84
C MET A 147 14.06 5.59 7.02
N ASN A 148 14.27 4.88 8.16
CA ASN A 148 15.01 5.42 9.31
C ASN A 148 16.47 5.78 8.97
N ARG A 149 17.13 5.06 8.04
CA ARG A 149 18.50 5.40 7.59
C ARG A 149 18.52 6.68 6.78
N LEU A 150 17.52 6.87 5.93
CA LEU A 150 17.36 8.11 5.18
C LEU A 150 17.02 9.27 6.11
N ALA A 151 16.26 8.99 7.17
CA ALA A 151 15.98 9.99 8.21
C ALA A 151 17.25 10.47 8.91
N GLU A 152 18.18 9.57 9.24
CA GLU A 152 19.51 9.96 9.77
C GLU A 152 20.31 10.81 8.78
N ALA A 153 20.33 10.40 7.51
CA ALA A 153 21.10 11.10 6.48
C ALA A 153 20.55 12.49 6.13
N HIS A 154 19.24 12.69 6.24
CA HIS A 154 18.56 13.92 5.80
C HIS A 154 17.90 14.72 6.93
N GLY A 155 17.92 14.24 8.17
CA GLY A 155 17.44 14.96 9.34
C GLY A 155 15.93 15.10 9.48
N PHE A 156 15.10 14.19 8.90
CA PHE A 156 13.65 14.24 9.01
C PHE A 156 13.11 13.22 10.03
N LEU A 157 11.90 13.46 10.54
CA LEU A 157 11.18 12.53 11.41
C LEU A 157 10.45 11.48 10.56
N VAL A 158 10.37 10.22 11.05
CA VAL A 158 9.53 9.22 10.40
C VAL A 158 8.45 8.74 11.36
N VAL A 159 7.21 8.79 10.90
CA VAL A 159 6.03 8.34 11.64
C VAL A 159 5.47 7.09 10.96
N TYR A 160 5.31 6.02 11.72
CA TYR A 160 4.75 4.77 11.25
C TYR A 160 3.45 4.46 12.02
N PRO A 161 2.30 4.97 11.59
CA PRO A 161 1.03 4.53 12.14
C PRO A 161 0.86 3.02 11.93
N GLU A 162 0.30 2.32 12.94
CA GLU A 162 0.06 0.88 12.84
C GLU A 162 -1.43 0.58 12.83
N GLN A 163 -1.89 -0.17 11.83
CA GLN A 163 -3.27 -0.63 11.77
C GLN A 163 -3.54 -1.67 12.85
N ALA A 164 -4.55 -1.43 13.65
CA ALA A 164 -4.91 -2.30 14.74
C ALA A 164 -5.64 -3.58 14.26
N ALA A 165 -5.25 -4.74 14.82
CA ALA A 165 -5.88 -6.01 14.46
C ALA A 165 -7.39 -6.06 14.83
N HIS A 166 -7.84 -5.32 15.87
CA HIS A 166 -9.24 -5.22 16.22
C HIS A 166 -10.06 -4.37 15.23
N ALA A 167 -9.42 -3.40 14.53
CA ALA A 167 -10.07 -2.60 13.49
C ALA A 167 -10.13 -3.34 12.14
N ASN A 168 -9.09 -4.12 11.85
CA ASN A 168 -9.03 -5.00 10.69
C ASN A 168 -8.13 -6.21 11.01
N PRO A 169 -8.66 -7.46 11.02
CA PRO A 169 -7.87 -8.65 11.36
C PRO A 169 -6.65 -8.88 10.48
N SER A 170 -6.70 -8.46 9.22
CA SER A 170 -5.57 -8.52 8.28
C SER A 170 -4.68 -7.27 8.35
N LYS A 171 -4.89 -6.38 9.31
CA LYS A 171 -4.17 -5.10 9.44
C LYS A 171 -4.14 -4.27 8.14
N CYS A 172 -5.16 -4.41 7.28
CA CYS A 172 -5.34 -3.57 6.11
C CYS A 172 -5.94 -2.22 6.50
N TRP A 173 -5.43 -1.13 5.97
CA TRP A 173 -6.09 0.18 6.04
C TRP A 173 -7.43 0.11 5.30
N SER A 174 -8.46 0.73 5.87
CA SER A 174 -9.85 0.67 5.37
C SER A 174 -10.12 1.68 4.25
N TRP A 175 -9.15 1.91 3.36
CA TRP A 175 -9.14 2.90 2.28
C TRP A 175 -10.38 2.89 1.37
N PHE A 176 -11.14 1.78 1.35
CA PHE A 176 -12.34 1.59 0.53
C PHE A 176 -13.65 1.93 1.25
N LYS A 177 -13.63 2.11 2.58
CA LYS A 177 -14.86 2.45 3.32
C LYS A 177 -15.19 3.93 3.15
N PRO A 178 -16.46 4.32 2.88
CA PRO A 178 -16.82 5.71 2.67
C PRO A 178 -16.41 6.67 3.80
N GLN A 179 -16.53 6.24 5.08
CA GLN A 179 -16.12 7.04 6.23
C GLN A 179 -14.60 7.20 6.34
N ASP A 180 -13.82 6.31 5.72
CA ASP A 180 -12.35 6.36 5.68
C ASP A 180 -11.81 7.02 4.41
N GLN A 181 -12.69 7.70 3.65
CA GLN A 181 -12.34 8.47 2.46
C GLN A 181 -12.72 9.96 2.58
N VAL A 182 -13.06 10.41 3.77
CA VAL A 182 -13.49 11.79 4.03
C VAL A 182 -12.66 12.42 5.13
N ARG A 183 -12.58 13.75 5.09
CA ARG A 183 -11.90 14.56 6.09
C ARG A 183 -12.58 14.45 7.46
N ASP A 184 -11.80 14.47 8.52
CA ASP A 184 -12.20 14.52 9.93
C ASP A 184 -13.04 13.30 10.40
N ALA A 185 -12.95 12.19 9.65
CA ALA A 185 -13.59 10.94 10.01
C ALA A 185 -12.61 9.75 9.86
N GLY A 186 -12.93 8.63 10.49
CA GLY A 186 -12.24 7.35 10.35
C GLY A 186 -10.71 7.38 10.53
N GLU A 187 -10.05 6.48 9.83
CA GLU A 187 -8.58 6.34 9.88
C GLU A 187 -7.82 7.58 9.40
N PRO A 188 -8.26 8.31 8.35
CA PRO A 188 -7.58 9.53 7.93
C PRO A 188 -7.50 10.58 9.05
N SER A 189 -8.54 10.71 9.87
CA SER A 189 -8.54 11.66 11.00
C SER A 189 -7.55 11.28 12.11
N LEU A 190 -7.36 9.97 12.34
CA LEU A 190 -6.37 9.45 13.29
C LEU A 190 -4.95 9.74 12.80
N ILE A 191 -4.65 9.44 11.54
CA ILE A 191 -3.32 9.67 10.96
C ILE A 191 -2.99 11.16 10.92
N ALA A 192 -3.93 12.01 10.49
CA ALA A 192 -3.75 13.45 10.49
C ALA A 192 -3.56 14.02 11.92
N GLY A 193 -4.23 13.44 12.91
CA GLY A 193 -4.07 13.77 14.33
C GLY A 193 -2.67 13.41 14.85
N ILE A 194 -2.18 12.21 14.57
CA ILE A 194 -0.82 11.76 14.88
C ILE A 194 0.21 12.75 14.33
N VAL A 195 0.07 13.12 13.05
CA VAL A 195 0.99 14.05 12.38
C VAL A 195 1.01 15.40 13.06
N ARG A 196 -0.15 15.97 13.41
CA ARG A 196 -0.24 17.26 14.11
C ARG A 196 0.38 17.22 15.50
N GLU A 197 0.15 16.11 16.24
CA GLU A 197 0.76 15.91 17.56
C GLU A 197 2.29 15.82 17.46
N VAL A 198 2.82 15.03 16.50
CA VAL A 198 4.26 14.90 16.29
C VAL A 198 4.87 16.23 15.84
N ALA A 199 4.21 16.94 14.92
CA ALA A 199 4.68 18.23 14.44
C ALA A 199 4.80 19.27 15.58
N GLN A 200 3.82 19.31 16.46
CA GLN A 200 3.84 20.19 17.63
C GLN A 200 4.90 19.78 18.66
N ARG A 201 5.00 18.47 18.97
CA ARG A 201 5.93 17.94 19.98
C ARG A 201 7.39 18.11 19.60
N HIS A 202 7.71 18.06 18.31
CA HIS A 202 9.07 18.08 17.78
C HIS A 202 9.41 19.36 16.99
N ASP A 203 8.57 20.39 17.05
CA ASP A 203 8.74 21.66 16.31
C ASP A 203 9.07 21.41 14.83
N ALA A 204 8.29 20.52 14.17
CA ALA A 204 8.52 20.17 12.78
C ALA A 204 7.96 21.23 11.82
N ASP A 205 8.51 21.32 10.59
CA ASP A 205 8.01 22.22 9.55
C ASP A 205 6.65 21.72 9.02
N PRO A 206 5.53 22.40 9.32
CA PRO A 206 4.20 21.96 8.89
C PRO A 206 4.01 21.99 7.37
N ARG A 207 4.91 22.64 6.62
CA ARG A 207 4.90 22.71 5.15
C ARG A 207 5.72 21.58 4.50
N ARG A 208 6.35 20.74 5.31
CA ARG A 208 7.20 19.64 4.87
C ARG A 208 6.77 18.32 5.50
N VAL A 209 5.49 18.02 5.39
CA VAL A 209 4.91 16.74 5.80
C VAL A 209 4.57 15.94 4.56
N PHE A 210 5.06 14.72 4.49
CA PHE A 210 4.88 13.81 3.36
C PHE A 210 4.29 12.50 3.85
N VAL A 211 3.57 11.80 2.99
CA VAL A 211 3.02 10.48 3.32
C VAL A 211 3.31 9.48 2.21
N ALA A 212 3.75 8.29 2.57
CA ALA A 212 3.97 7.21 1.63
C ALA A 212 3.46 5.88 2.19
N GLY A 213 3.24 4.92 1.32
CA GLY A 213 2.82 3.59 1.76
C GLY A 213 2.89 2.53 0.68
N LEU A 214 2.65 1.28 1.12
CA LEU A 214 2.58 0.09 0.29
C LEU A 214 1.14 -0.43 0.23
N SER A 215 0.64 -0.79 -0.96
CA SER A 215 -0.64 -1.51 -1.12
C SER A 215 -1.82 -0.74 -0.49
N ALA A 216 -2.50 -1.31 0.50
CA ALA A 216 -3.56 -0.63 1.26
C ALA A 216 -3.04 0.66 1.94
N GLY A 217 -1.78 0.68 2.41
CA GLY A 217 -1.14 1.89 2.95
C GLY A 217 -0.92 2.96 1.89
N ALA A 218 -0.59 2.58 0.67
CA ALA A 218 -0.45 3.51 -0.46
C ALA A 218 -1.81 4.09 -0.89
N ALA A 219 -2.87 3.28 -0.88
CA ALA A 219 -4.23 3.75 -1.13
C ALA A 219 -4.68 4.74 -0.05
N MET A 220 -4.39 4.46 1.23
CA MET A 220 -4.65 5.39 2.34
C MET A 220 -3.80 6.66 2.24
N ALA A 221 -2.55 6.58 1.76
CA ALA A 221 -1.73 7.77 1.51
C ALA A 221 -2.36 8.70 0.47
N LEU A 222 -2.96 8.15 -0.60
CA LEU A 222 -3.74 8.94 -1.57
C LEU A 222 -5.00 9.54 -0.95
N VAL A 223 -5.72 8.81 -0.10
CA VAL A 223 -6.84 9.37 0.66
C VAL A 223 -6.40 10.58 1.49
N LEU A 224 -5.27 10.48 2.18
CA LEU A 224 -4.72 11.58 2.98
C LEU A 224 -4.33 12.80 2.13
N GLY A 225 -3.68 12.58 0.99
CA GLY A 225 -3.34 13.65 0.06
C GLY A 225 -4.56 14.38 -0.51
N GLU A 226 -5.68 13.67 -0.75
CA GLU A 226 -6.93 14.26 -1.23
C GLU A 226 -7.77 14.93 -0.14
N THR A 227 -7.75 14.38 1.09
CA THR A 227 -8.59 14.88 2.18
C THR A 227 -7.90 15.93 3.06
N TYR A 228 -6.57 15.96 3.09
CA TYR A 228 -5.75 16.92 3.85
C TYR A 228 -4.61 17.52 3.01
N PRO A 229 -4.92 18.12 1.83
CA PRO A 229 -3.89 18.65 0.93
C PRO A 229 -3.08 19.82 1.53
N GLU A 230 -3.61 20.49 2.56
CA GLU A 230 -2.90 21.52 3.31
C GLU A 230 -1.91 20.95 4.34
N LEU A 231 -2.08 19.68 4.74
CA LEU A 231 -1.20 19.02 5.69
C LEU A 231 -0.10 18.23 4.98
N PHE A 232 -0.41 17.56 3.86
CA PHE A 232 0.51 16.71 3.13
C PHE A 232 1.03 17.40 1.87
N ALA A 233 2.30 17.77 1.87
CA ALA A 233 2.98 18.43 0.76
C ALA A 233 3.31 17.49 -0.41
N GLY A 234 3.31 16.17 -0.21
CA GLY A 234 3.58 15.17 -1.24
C GLY A 234 3.17 13.76 -0.82
N VAL A 235 2.87 12.91 -1.80
CA VAL A 235 2.40 11.53 -1.62
C VAL A 235 3.30 10.55 -2.36
N GLY A 236 3.74 9.49 -1.66
CA GLY A 236 4.45 8.34 -2.22
C GLY A 236 3.56 7.10 -2.26
N VAL A 237 3.47 6.49 -3.42
CA VAL A 237 2.59 5.34 -3.67
C VAL A 237 3.42 4.17 -4.17
N HIS A 238 3.39 3.04 -3.48
CA HIS A 238 3.94 1.79 -3.98
C HIS A 238 2.83 0.74 -4.11
N SER A 239 2.54 0.27 -5.33
CA SER A 239 1.52 -0.74 -5.60
C SER A 239 0.15 -0.39 -5.00
N GLY A 240 -0.26 0.89 -5.10
CA GLY A 240 -1.49 1.42 -4.51
C GLY A 240 -2.69 1.40 -5.45
N LEU A 241 -3.81 1.95 -4.95
CA LEU A 241 -5.08 2.07 -5.68
C LEU A 241 -5.55 3.53 -5.70
N PRO A 242 -6.22 3.96 -6.79
CA PRO A 242 -6.70 5.34 -6.92
C PRO A 242 -7.70 5.73 -5.82
N TYR A 243 -7.68 7.00 -5.41
CA TYR A 243 -8.69 7.53 -4.51
C TYR A 243 -10.11 7.38 -5.08
N GLY A 244 -11.06 6.96 -4.25
CA GLY A 244 -12.45 6.77 -4.66
C GLY A 244 -12.70 5.60 -5.60
N SER A 245 -11.73 4.68 -5.77
CA SER A 245 -11.88 3.52 -6.66
C SER A 245 -12.74 2.39 -6.09
N ALA A 246 -13.08 2.45 -4.80
CA ALA A 246 -13.93 1.47 -4.12
C ALA A 246 -14.75 2.11 -3.00
N HIS A 247 -15.85 1.47 -2.59
CA HIS A 247 -16.74 1.91 -1.51
C HIS A 247 -17.16 0.76 -0.58
N ASP A 248 -16.78 -0.47 -0.90
CA ASP A 248 -17.01 -1.68 -0.12
C ASP A 248 -15.95 -2.75 -0.45
N VAL A 249 -16.01 -3.91 0.21
CA VAL A 249 -15.07 -5.01 -0.01
C VAL A 249 -15.15 -5.58 -1.44
N PRO A 250 -16.33 -5.85 -2.03
CA PRO A 250 -16.42 -6.31 -3.42
C PRO A 250 -15.80 -5.36 -4.43
N SER A 251 -16.09 -4.05 -4.33
CA SER A 251 -15.50 -3.05 -5.22
C SER A 251 -14.01 -2.86 -4.99
N ALA A 252 -13.51 -3.04 -3.75
CA ALA A 252 -12.08 -3.03 -3.46
C ALA A 252 -11.35 -4.19 -4.15
N LEU A 253 -11.91 -5.40 -4.10
CA LEU A 253 -11.35 -6.56 -4.81
C LEU A 253 -11.39 -6.36 -6.33
N ALA A 254 -12.45 -5.77 -6.87
CA ALA A 254 -12.54 -5.42 -8.29
C ALA A 254 -11.48 -4.37 -8.68
N ALA A 255 -11.30 -3.32 -7.88
CA ALA A 255 -10.29 -2.29 -8.10
C ALA A 255 -8.87 -2.88 -8.10
N MET A 256 -8.54 -3.79 -7.18
CA MET A 256 -7.26 -4.51 -7.16
C MET A 256 -6.98 -5.24 -8.47
N LYS A 257 -8.00 -5.78 -9.13
CA LYS A 257 -7.90 -6.48 -10.43
C LYS A 257 -7.92 -5.55 -11.64
N GLY A 258 -7.70 -4.26 -11.46
CA GLY A 258 -7.67 -3.26 -12.53
C GLY A 258 -9.03 -2.64 -12.85
N GLY A 259 -10.01 -2.88 -12.02
CA GLY A 259 -11.25 -2.11 -11.84
C GLY A 259 -12.10 -1.80 -13.06
N ARG A 260 -12.25 -2.74 -13.98
CA ARG A 260 -13.36 -2.67 -14.94
C ARG A 260 -14.08 -4.01 -15.00
N SER A 261 -14.83 -4.35 -13.96
CA SER A 261 -16.01 -5.21 -14.10
C SER A 261 -17.13 -4.38 -14.76
N GLY A 262 -16.90 -4.00 -16.01
CA GLY A 262 -17.89 -3.39 -16.86
C GLY A 262 -17.85 -4.11 -18.17
N LEU A 263 -18.84 -4.95 -18.44
CA LEU A 263 -19.24 -5.27 -19.80
C LEU A 263 -19.30 -3.95 -20.59
N PRO A 264 -18.77 -3.90 -21.84
CA PRO A 264 -18.93 -2.73 -22.69
C PRO A 264 -20.44 -2.45 -22.84
N GLY A 265 -20.93 -1.35 -22.30
CA GLY A 265 -22.33 -0.96 -22.39
C GLY A 265 -23.08 -0.69 -21.10
N LEU A 266 -22.63 -1.16 -19.94
CA LEU A 266 -23.13 -0.67 -18.65
C LEU A 266 -22.12 0.34 -18.06
N ALA A 267 -22.15 1.56 -18.57
CA ALA A 267 -21.70 2.68 -17.77
C ALA A 267 -22.62 2.73 -16.56
N SER A 268 -22.10 2.30 -15.39
CA SER A 268 -22.74 2.67 -14.15
C SER A 268 -22.86 4.18 -14.18
N THR A 269 -24.09 4.67 -14.32
CA THR A 269 -24.41 6.07 -14.04
C THR A 269 -23.76 6.38 -12.71
N PRO A 270 -22.94 7.43 -12.59
CA PRO A 270 -22.43 7.83 -11.30
C PRO A 270 -23.66 8.05 -10.43
N ASP A 271 -23.80 7.22 -9.39
CA ASP A 271 -24.75 7.51 -8.33
C ASP A 271 -24.39 8.91 -7.82
N ALA A 272 -25.24 9.89 -8.13
CA ALA A 272 -24.99 11.30 -7.90
C ALA A 272 -24.92 11.66 -6.40
N GLY A 273 -24.94 10.65 -5.52
CA GLY A 273 -25.02 10.80 -4.07
C GLY A 273 -23.73 10.57 -3.28
N ALA A 274 -22.67 9.99 -3.83
CA ALA A 274 -21.58 9.51 -3.00
C ALA A 274 -20.15 9.72 -3.54
N ARG A 275 -19.92 10.67 -4.45
CA ARG A 275 -18.55 11.11 -4.67
C ARG A 275 -18.20 12.14 -3.59
N PRO A 276 -17.19 11.87 -2.73
CA PRO A 276 -16.59 12.94 -1.97
C PRO A 276 -16.19 13.99 -3.00
N ARG A 277 -16.79 15.19 -2.92
CA ARG A 277 -16.37 16.30 -3.76
C ARG A 277 -14.88 16.49 -3.46
N ARG A 278 -14.03 16.33 -4.48
CA ARG A 278 -12.67 16.82 -4.42
C ARG A 278 -12.75 18.21 -3.79
N SER A 279 -12.05 18.39 -2.68
CA SER A 279 -11.73 19.74 -2.21
C SER A 279 -10.71 20.28 -3.23
N ALA A 280 -11.21 20.81 -4.32
CA ALA A 280 -10.48 21.07 -5.57
C ALA A 280 -9.50 22.25 -5.48
N THR A 281 -8.96 22.54 -4.30
CA THR A 281 -8.16 23.75 -4.10
C THR A 281 -6.66 23.55 -4.19
N GLN A 282 -6.15 22.32 -4.05
CA GLN A 282 -4.70 22.10 -4.11
C GLN A 282 -4.38 20.69 -4.62
N ALA A 283 -3.66 20.61 -5.75
CA ALA A 283 -3.09 19.35 -6.25
C ALA A 283 -1.81 19.04 -5.47
N VAL A 284 -1.72 17.82 -4.92
CA VAL A 284 -0.55 17.37 -4.17
C VAL A 284 0.37 16.60 -5.14
N PRO A 285 1.68 16.89 -5.18
CA PRO A 285 2.65 16.11 -5.94
C PRO A 285 2.68 14.64 -5.54
N VAL A 286 2.80 13.73 -6.53
CA VAL A 286 2.74 12.29 -6.32
C VAL A 286 3.89 11.56 -6.99
N ILE A 287 4.56 10.64 -6.28
CA ILE A 287 5.49 9.68 -6.84
C ILE A 287 4.92 8.26 -6.72
N VAL A 288 4.90 7.51 -7.83
CA VAL A 288 4.25 6.20 -7.94
C VAL A 288 5.26 5.14 -8.38
N PHE A 289 5.32 4.03 -7.66
CA PHE A 289 6.06 2.82 -8.03
C PHE A 289 5.09 1.66 -8.24
N HIS A 290 5.28 0.90 -9.33
CA HIS A 290 4.45 -0.29 -9.58
C HIS A 290 5.20 -1.34 -10.40
N GLY A 291 5.12 -2.60 -9.97
CA GLY A 291 5.63 -3.74 -10.72
C GLY A 291 4.68 -4.14 -11.87
N ASP A 292 5.23 -4.42 -13.05
CA ASP A 292 4.43 -4.85 -14.21
C ASP A 292 3.91 -6.29 -14.08
N ARG A 293 4.44 -7.06 -13.10
CA ARG A 293 3.97 -8.40 -12.73
C ARG A 293 3.31 -8.44 -11.34
N ASP A 294 2.79 -7.31 -10.88
CA ASP A 294 2.00 -7.28 -9.66
C ASP A 294 0.63 -7.93 -9.90
N HIS A 295 0.46 -9.16 -9.39
CA HIS A 295 -0.79 -9.92 -9.49
C HIS A 295 -1.77 -9.66 -8.34
N THR A 296 -1.33 -8.95 -7.31
CA THR A 296 -2.17 -8.54 -6.17
C THR A 296 -2.95 -7.26 -6.49
N VAL A 297 -2.22 -6.23 -6.90
CA VAL A 297 -2.79 -4.95 -7.38
C VAL A 297 -2.31 -4.74 -8.82
N GLN A 298 -3.21 -4.85 -9.79
CA GLN A 298 -2.87 -4.73 -11.21
C GLN A 298 -2.23 -3.37 -11.53
N GLN A 299 -1.20 -3.38 -12.39
CA GLN A 299 -0.44 -2.19 -12.79
C GLN A 299 -1.32 -1.08 -13.39
N THR A 300 -2.47 -1.40 -13.96
CA THR A 300 -3.43 -0.41 -14.46
C THR A 300 -3.84 0.61 -13.40
N ASN A 301 -3.78 0.26 -12.11
CA ASN A 301 -4.03 1.20 -11.01
C ASN A 301 -3.00 2.33 -10.97
N ALA A 302 -1.74 2.07 -11.29
CA ALA A 302 -0.72 3.13 -11.37
C ALA A 302 -1.07 4.16 -12.46
N ALA A 303 -1.50 3.71 -13.64
CA ALA A 303 -1.93 4.62 -14.72
C ALA A 303 -3.15 5.45 -14.31
N LEU A 304 -4.11 4.87 -13.59
CA LEU A 304 -5.28 5.59 -13.08
C LEU A 304 -4.90 6.64 -12.02
N ILE A 305 -3.95 6.33 -11.13
CA ILE A 305 -3.41 7.28 -10.13
C ILE A 305 -2.75 8.46 -10.85
N VAL A 306 -1.88 8.19 -11.83
CA VAL A 306 -1.24 9.23 -12.64
C VAL A 306 -2.28 10.10 -13.35
N GLN A 307 -3.31 9.50 -13.95
CA GLN A 307 -4.40 10.22 -14.61
C GLN A 307 -5.18 11.13 -13.63
N GLN A 308 -5.48 10.65 -12.43
CA GLN A 308 -6.13 11.46 -11.40
C GLN A 308 -5.25 12.65 -10.98
N ALA A 309 -3.96 12.42 -10.75
CA ALA A 309 -3.02 13.47 -10.38
C ALA A 309 -2.85 14.51 -11.50
N GLN A 310 -2.72 14.07 -12.77
CA GLN A 310 -2.68 14.97 -13.92
C GLN A 310 -3.92 15.87 -14.00
N ALA A 311 -5.11 15.28 -13.85
CA ALA A 311 -6.37 16.03 -13.87
C ALA A 311 -6.43 17.07 -12.74
N ALA A 312 -5.91 16.75 -11.53
CA ALA A 312 -5.84 17.69 -10.41
C ALA A 312 -4.90 18.87 -10.70
N HIS A 313 -3.68 18.60 -11.17
CA HIS A 313 -2.69 19.62 -11.53
C HIS A 313 -3.16 20.50 -12.69
N MET A 314 -3.81 19.93 -13.72
CA MET A 314 -4.39 20.70 -14.81
C MET A 314 -5.52 21.61 -14.32
N ALA A 315 -6.39 21.13 -13.44
CA ALA A 315 -7.46 21.95 -12.88
C ALA A 315 -6.89 23.13 -12.06
N GLN A 316 -5.84 22.90 -11.28
CA GLN A 316 -5.17 23.94 -10.48
C GLN A 316 -4.44 24.97 -11.34
N SER A 317 -3.85 24.56 -12.47
CA SER A 317 -3.08 25.42 -13.37
C SER A 317 -3.94 26.14 -14.43
N GLY A 318 -5.26 26.11 -14.34
CA GLY A 318 -6.15 26.70 -15.34
C GLY A 318 -6.13 25.98 -16.69
N GLY A 319 -5.86 24.67 -16.69
CA GLY A 319 -5.88 23.82 -17.89
C GLY A 319 -4.50 23.61 -18.54
N LEU A 320 -3.42 24.10 -17.94
CA LEU A 320 -2.07 23.90 -18.49
C LEU A 320 -1.65 22.44 -18.34
N ALA A 321 -1.24 21.83 -19.44
CA ALA A 321 -0.75 20.46 -19.46
C ALA A 321 0.66 20.37 -18.87
N LEU A 322 0.93 19.27 -18.15
CA LEU A 322 2.27 18.94 -17.68
C LEU A 322 3.14 18.43 -18.84
N ARG A 323 4.40 18.83 -18.87
CA ARG A 323 5.41 18.28 -19.79
C ARG A 323 5.87 16.92 -19.28
N VAL A 324 5.94 15.93 -20.18
CA VAL A 324 6.33 14.56 -19.84
C VAL A 324 7.70 14.25 -20.42
N SER A 325 8.59 13.71 -19.59
CA SER A 325 9.86 13.10 -20.03
C SER A 325 9.96 11.69 -19.47
N THR A 326 10.54 10.77 -20.25
CA THR A 326 10.68 9.36 -19.86
C THR A 326 12.15 8.98 -19.88
N HIS A 327 12.56 8.21 -18.87
CA HIS A 327 13.89 7.64 -18.72
C HIS A 327 13.79 6.14 -18.48
N GLU A 328 14.67 5.38 -19.08
CA GLU A 328 14.84 3.96 -18.79
C GLU A 328 16.17 3.73 -18.09
N GLY A 329 16.23 2.73 -17.22
CA GLY A 329 17.43 2.41 -16.48
C GLY A 329 17.44 0.98 -15.96
N ILE A 330 18.58 0.64 -15.37
CA ILE A 330 18.77 -0.62 -14.64
C ILE A 330 19.22 -0.24 -13.24
N ALA A 331 18.50 -0.72 -12.23
CA ALA A 331 18.86 -0.53 -10.83
C ALA A 331 20.15 -1.31 -10.48
N PRO A 332 20.86 -0.94 -9.41
CA PRO A 332 22.05 -1.68 -8.96
C PRO A 332 21.80 -3.18 -8.74
N GLY A 333 20.60 -3.56 -8.31
CA GLY A 333 20.17 -4.95 -8.17
C GLY A 333 19.78 -5.66 -9.48
N GLY A 334 19.97 -5.00 -10.64
CA GLY A 334 19.76 -5.58 -11.97
C GLY A 334 18.36 -5.43 -12.55
N ARG A 335 17.39 -4.91 -11.81
CA ARG A 335 16.02 -4.71 -12.32
C ARG A 335 15.94 -3.53 -13.26
N ARG A 336 15.36 -3.75 -14.43
CA ARG A 336 15.04 -2.67 -15.39
C ARG A 336 13.83 -1.88 -14.90
N TYR A 337 13.83 -0.58 -15.18
CA TYR A 337 12.70 0.30 -14.90
C TYR A 337 12.52 1.34 -16.00
N SER A 338 11.32 1.87 -16.10
CA SER A 338 11.05 3.12 -16.80
C SER A 338 10.47 4.13 -15.81
N ARG A 339 10.91 5.40 -15.91
CA ARG A 339 10.49 6.51 -15.07
C ARG A 339 9.93 7.62 -15.96
N ALA A 340 8.65 7.96 -15.79
CA ALA A 340 8.03 9.11 -16.43
C ALA A 340 7.91 10.25 -15.41
N VAL A 341 8.36 11.44 -15.80
CA VAL A 341 8.31 12.67 -14.99
C VAL A 341 7.39 13.66 -15.68
N HIS A 342 6.36 14.11 -14.96
CA HIS A 342 5.40 15.12 -15.41
C HIS A 342 5.72 16.43 -14.67
N ALA A 343 6.22 17.43 -15.40
CA ALA A 343 6.65 18.69 -14.84
C ALA A 343 5.72 19.85 -15.26
N ASN A 344 5.54 20.81 -14.36
CA ASN A 344 4.84 22.05 -14.64
C ASN A 344 5.68 22.98 -15.54
N ALA A 345 5.13 24.15 -15.87
CA ALA A 345 5.81 25.14 -16.71
C ALA A 345 7.13 25.66 -16.11
N ALA A 346 7.26 25.66 -14.78
CA ALA A 346 8.50 26.03 -14.07
C ALA A 346 9.53 24.92 -14.03
N GLY A 347 9.24 23.74 -14.60
CA GLY A 347 10.15 22.60 -14.57
C GLY A 347 10.09 21.75 -13.31
N GLN A 348 9.17 22.04 -12.38
CA GLN A 348 9.00 21.26 -11.16
C GLN A 348 8.27 19.96 -11.46
N ALA A 349 8.81 18.83 -10.97
CA ALA A 349 8.14 17.54 -11.05
C ALA A 349 6.89 17.52 -10.16
N CYS A 350 5.73 17.39 -10.78
CA CYS A 350 4.44 17.25 -10.11
C CYS A 350 4.06 15.79 -9.92
N ILE A 351 4.42 14.94 -10.89
CA ILE A 351 4.15 13.50 -10.84
C ILE A 351 5.38 12.76 -11.35
N GLU A 352 5.80 11.73 -10.61
CA GLU A 352 6.73 10.73 -11.11
C GLU A 352 6.06 9.35 -11.11
N SER A 353 6.25 8.58 -12.18
CA SER A 353 5.72 7.22 -12.28
C SER A 353 6.83 6.26 -12.69
N TRP A 354 7.06 5.24 -11.86
CA TRP A 354 8.07 4.22 -12.04
C TRP A 354 7.43 2.88 -12.35
N THR A 355 7.68 2.33 -13.53
CA THR A 355 7.32 0.97 -13.91
C THR A 355 8.51 0.06 -13.69
N LEU A 356 8.36 -0.96 -12.84
CA LEU A 356 9.41 -1.89 -12.43
C LEU A 356 9.24 -3.20 -13.20
N GLN A 357 10.14 -3.45 -14.18
CA GLN A 357 10.01 -4.60 -15.07
C GLN A 357 10.23 -5.92 -14.33
N GLY A 358 9.28 -6.86 -14.45
CA GLY A 358 9.33 -8.16 -13.80
C GLY A 358 9.13 -8.13 -12.28
N ALA A 359 8.80 -6.96 -11.69
CA ALA A 359 8.53 -6.85 -10.26
C ALA A 359 7.11 -7.29 -9.91
N GLY A 360 6.96 -7.97 -8.77
CA GLY A 360 5.68 -8.30 -8.15
C GLY A 360 5.20 -7.26 -7.15
N HIS A 361 4.35 -7.70 -6.20
CA HIS A 361 3.77 -6.86 -5.15
C HIS A 361 4.74 -6.72 -3.96
N ALA A 362 5.78 -5.90 -4.09
CA ALA A 362 6.82 -5.75 -3.08
C ALA A 362 7.49 -4.36 -3.17
N TRP A 363 7.94 -3.83 -2.03
CA TRP A 363 8.67 -2.55 -1.95
C TRP A 363 10.01 -2.62 -2.67
N SER A 364 10.17 -1.81 -3.69
CA SER A 364 11.35 -1.79 -4.57
C SER A 364 12.58 -1.23 -3.84
N GLY A 365 13.73 -1.88 -4.00
CA GLY A 365 14.97 -1.54 -3.29
C GLY A 365 14.92 -1.85 -1.80
N GLY A 366 13.86 -2.52 -1.34
CA GLY A 366 13.69 -2.85 0.06
C GLY A 366 14.65 -3.93 0.57
N HIS A 367 14.78 -4.02 1.88
CA HIS A 367 15.68 -4.95 2.55
C HIS A 367 14.95 -6.20 3.04
N ALA A 368 15.60 -7.35 2.96
CA ALA A 368 15.03 -8.65 3.32
C ALA A 368 14.71 -8.83 4.83
N SER A 369 15.10 -7.88 5.70
CA SER A 369 14.69 -7.86 7.10
C SER A 369 13.23 -7.50 7.32
N GLY A 370 12.55 -6.94 6.31
CA GLY A 370 11.10 -6.71 6.32
C GLY A 370 10.41 -7.52 5.22
N SER A 371 9.12 -7.80 5.43
CA SER A 371 8.30 -8.53 4.47
C SER A 371 7.92 -7.66 3.25
N TYR A 372 7.49 -8.30 2.17
CA TYR A 372 7.08 -7.64 0.93
C TYR A 372 8.12 -6.66 0.39
N THR A 373 9.38 -7.10 0.29
CA THR A 373 10.51 -6.32 -0.24
C THR A 373 11.12 -6.98 -1.47
N ASP A 374 11.66 -6.17 -2.38
CA ASP A 374 12.38 -6.59 -3.58
C ASP A 374 13.67 -5.78 -3.71
N GLY A 375 14.78 -6.36 -3.26
CA GLY A 375 16.10 -5.73 -3.30
C GLY A 375 16.68 -5.53 -4.71
N ALA A 376 16.07 -6.11 -5.75
CA ALA A 376 16.57 -5.99 -7.13
C ALA A 376 16.22 -4.66 -7.80
N GLY A 377 15.17 -3.99 -7.34
CA GLY A 377 14.65 -2.76 -7.93
C GLY A 377 15.39 -1.49 -7.52
N PRO A 378 15.03 -0.34 -8.10
CA PRO A 378 15.49 0.97 -7.60
C PRO A 378 15.03 1.18 -6.16
N ASP A 379 15.82 1.92 -5.38
CA ASP A 379 15.48 2.23 -3.99
C ASP A 379 14.30 3.23 -3.93
N ALA A 380 13.09 2.69 -3.75
CA ALA A 380 11.87 3.49 -3.71
C ALA A 380 11.88 4.47 -2.52
N SER A 381 12.48 4.11 -1.39
CA SER A 381 12.60 5.01 -0.24
C SER A 381 13.49 6.20 -0.55
N ALA A 382 14.67 5.99 -1.12
CA ALA A 382 15.58 7.06 -1.50
C ALA A 382 14.98 7.97 -2.58
N GLU A 383 14.31 7.40 -3.57
CA GLU A 383 13.67 8.16 -4.64
C GLU A 383 12.45 8.97 -4.15
N MET A 384 11.66 8.42 -3.22
CA MET A 384 10.59 9.16 -2.57
C MET A 384 11.14 10.34 -1.75
N VAL A 385 12.20 10.11 -0.96
CA VAL A 385 12.86 11.19 -0.19
C VAL A 385 13.42 12.26 -1.13
N ARG A 386 14.11 11.87 -2.21
CA ARG A 386 14.58 12.81 -3.23
C ARG A 386 13.44 13.67 -3.79
N PHE A 387 12.33 13.01 -4.16
CA PHE A 387 11.16 13.68 -4.71
C PHE A 387 10.53 14.64 -3.69
N PHE A 388 10.31 14.19 -2.46
CA PHE A 388 9.71 14.98 -1.40
C PHE A 388 10.53 16.22 -1.04
N LEU A 389 11.84 16.05 -0.89
CA LEU A 389 12.73 17.14 -0.51
C LEU A 389 12.92 18.19 -1.63
N ALA A 390 12.63 17.81 -2.89
CA ALA A 390 12.63 18.71 -4.04
C ALA A 390 11.35 19.54 -4.18
N ILE A 391 10.27 19.21 -3.44
CA ILE A 391 9.04 20.01 -3.46
C ILE A 391 9.31 21.38 -2.79
N PRO A 392 9.04 22.50 -3.48
CA PRO A 392 9.26 23.83 -2.92
C PRO A 392 8.42 24.07 -1.67
N ARG A 393 8.97 24.83 -0.73
CA ARG A 393 8.19 25.31 0.41
C ARG A 393 7.13 26.29 -0.08
N ALA A 394 5.87 26.07 0.25
CA ALA A 394 4.82 27.05 -0.06
C ALA A 394 5.20 28.40 0.57
N GLY A 395 5.29 29.46 -0.25
CA GLY A 395 5.64 30.81 0.20
C GLY A 395 7.12 31.22 0.05
N SER A 396 7.95 30.44 -0.68
CA SER A 396 9.33 30.82 -1.05
C SER A 396 9.41 31.27 -2.54
N ALA A 397 8.51 32.17 -2.94
CA ALA A 397 8.57 32.86 -4.22
C ALA A 397 8.83 34.35 -4.00
#